data_9e9d9eb4154efb0d84c5dade98eb3336
#
_entry.id   9e9d9eb4154efb0d84c5dade98eb3336
#
_cell.length_a   1.000
_cell.length_b   1.000
_cell.length_c   1.000
_cell.angle_alpha   90.00
_cell.angle_beta   90.00
_cell.angle_gamma   90.00
#
_symmetry.space_group_name_H-M   'P 1'
#
loop_
_entity.id
_entity.type
_entity.pdbx_description
1 polymer ?
#
loop_
_entity_poly.entity_id
_entity_poly.type
_entity_poly.pdbx_seq_one_letter_code
_entity_poly.pdbx_strand_id
1 'polypeptide(L)'
;MKTLVSQAVSRLARWGTKWSLWPPHLVTACCGVEVGHLFGSAYDAERFGMLPMGSLRQSNILIIEGTITLKMAKFVKYIYEQMPEPKYVVAMGACAIKGGVFYGSYHMVPAAKVLPVHAYVSGCPPTPEGRPKSRDEGPGADSPCRKLSGPST
;
A
#
# COMPACT_ATOMS: atom_id res chain seq x y z
N MET A 1 -28.09 12.60 -19.28
CA MET A 1 -27.58 11.33 -19.82
C MET A 1 -26.06 11.15 -19.66
N LYS A 2 -25.22 12.15 -19.98
CA LYS A 2 -23.74 12.08 -19.81
C LYS A 2 -23.30 11.79 -18.37
N THR A 3 -23.96 12.32 -17.36
CA THR A 3 -23.62 12.11 -15.94
C THR A 3 -23.89 10.68 -15.44
N LEU A 4 -24.97 10.04 -15.87
CA LEU A 4 -25.29 8.65 -15.48
C LEU A 4 -24.30 7.64 -16.08
N VAL A 5 -23.94 7.83 -17.34
CA VAL A 5 -22.94 6.98 -18.03
C VAL A 5 -21.56 7.15 -17.34
N SER A 6 -21.16 8.38 -17.04
CA SER A 6 -19.91 8.66 -16.32
C SER A 6 -19.88 8.00 -14.93
N GLN A 7 -20.99 8.05 -14.18
CA GLN A 7 -21.10 7.38 -12.89
C GLN A 7 -21.07 5.85 -13.01
N ALA A 8 -21.70 5.27 -14.01
CA ALA A 8 -21.65 3.83 -14.24
C ALA A 8 -20.23 3.36 -14.59
N VAL A 9 -19.56 4.08 -15.50
CA VAL A 9 -18.15 3.79 -15.86
C VAL A 9 -17.24 3.90 -14.65
N SER A 10 -17.39 4.92 -13.82
CA SER A 10 -16.56 5.08 -12.61
C SER A 10 -16.81 3.98 -11.57
N ARG A 11 -18.04 3.46 -11.46
CA ARG A 11 -18.36 2.31 -10.59
C ARG A 11 -17.73 1.02 -11.10
N LEU A 12 -17.79 0.77 -12.39
CA LEU A 12 -17.16 -0.39 -13.03
C LEU A 12 -15.64 -0.34 -12.91
N ALA A 13 -15.03 0.82 -13.14
CA ALA A 13 -13.60 1.01 -12.97
C ALA A 13 -13.15 0.75 -11.53
N ARG A 14 -13.86 1.28 -10.54
CA ARG A 14 -13.58 1.01 -9.11
C ARG A 14 -13.73 -0.46 -8.75
N TRP A 15 -14.76 -1.13 -9.27
CA TRP A 15 -14.95 -2.55 -9.06
C TRP A 15 -13.81 -3.35 -9.67
N GLY A 16 -13.40 -3.05 -10.89
CA GLY A 16 -12.26 -3.69 -11.55
C GLY A 16 -10.94 -3.48 -10.79
N THR A 17 -10.65 -2.24 -10.37
CA THR A 17 -9.43 -1.95 -9.59
C THR A 17 -9.41 -2.69 -8.25
N LYS A 18 -10.55 -2.87 -7.60
CA LYS A 18 -10.65 -3.59 -6.33
C LYS A 18 -10.18 -5.04 -6.42
N TRP A 19 -10.41 -5.69 -7.56
CA TRP A 19 -10.08 -7.09 -7.81
C TRP A 19 -8.85 -7.27 -8.71
N SER A 20 -8.10 -6.19 -8.97
CA SER A 20 -6.89 -6.20 -9.78
C SER A 20 -5.86 -5.28 -9.14
N LEU A 21 -5.19 -5.80 -8.11
CA LEU A 21 -4.14 -5.11 -7.37
C LEU A 21 -2.78 -5.65 -7.83
N TRP A 22 -1.95 -4.76 -8.33
CA TRP A 22 -0.66 -5.11 -8.92
C TRP A 22 0.46 -4.38 -8.18
N PRO A 23 0.90 -4.91 -7.02
CA PRO A 23 1.99 -4.32 -6.27
C PRO A 23 3.34 -4.55 -6.97
N PRO A 24 4.21 -3.54 -7.10
CA PRO A 24 5.60 -3.75 -7.44
C PRO A 24 6.30 -4.41 -6.25
N HIS A 25 7.25 -5.26 -6.53
CA HIS A 25 8.00 -5.98 -5.50
C HIS A 25 9.12 -5.09 -4.95
N LEU A 26 8.83 -4.36 -3.89
CA LEU A 26 9.77 -3.44 -3.22
C LEU A 26 10.02 -3.88 -1.78
N VAL A 27 10.89 -4.87 -1.62
CA VAL A 27 11.30 -5.36 -0.29
C VAL A 27 12.34 -4.43 0.31
N THR A 28 12.01 -3.74 1.38
CA THR A 28 12.94 -2.82 2.08
C THR A 28 13.38 -3.34 3.44
N ALA A 29 12.61 -4.21 4.06
CA ALA A 29 12.91 -4.78 5.38
C ALA A 29 12.12 -6.08 5.62
N CYS A 30 12.08 -6.54 6.90
CA CYS A 30 11.42 -7.76 7.33
C CYS A 30 9.92 -7.84 6.97
N CYS A 31 9.22 -6.73 6.83
CA CYS A 31 7.83 -6.70 6.37
C CYS A 31 7.67 -7.29 4.97
N GLY A 32 8.69 -7.19 4.11
CA GLY A 32 8.67 -7.78 2.77
C GLY A 32 8.63 -9.32 2.79
N VAL A 33 9.16 -9.94 3.83
CA VAL A 33 9.06 -11.40 4.00
C VAL A 33 7.61 -11.80 4.24
N GLU A 34 6.87 -11.03 5.04
CA GLU A 34 5.44 -11.26 5.29
C GLU A 34 4.59 -11.01 4.04
N VAL A 35 4.96 -10.01 3.22
CA VAL A 35 4.33 -9.81 1.91
C VAL A 35 4.62 -10.99 0.98
N GLY A 36 5.85 -11.51 0.98
CA GLY A 36 6.19 -12.75 0.27
C GLY A 36 5.35 -13.95 0.74
N HIS A 37 5.14 -14.06 2.05
CA HIS A 37 4.29 -15.12 2.64
C HIS A 37 2.81 -14.98 2.23
N LEU A 38 2.32 -13.74 2.02
CA LEU A 38 0.97 -13.48 1.52
C LEU A 38 0.72 -14.10 0.13
N PHE A 39 1.75 -14.18 -0.72
CA PHE A 39 1.69 -14.84 -2.02
C PHE A 39 2.00 -16.34 -1.96
N GLY A 40 2.40 -16.85 -0.79
CA GLY A 40 2.63 -18.28 -0.58
C GLY A 40 1.34 -19.09 -0.53
N SER A 41 1.49 -20.43 -0.59
CA SER A 41 0.38 -21.39 -0.64
C SER A 41 -0.61 -21.32 0.52
N ALA A 42 -0.20 -20.76 1.67
CA ALA A 42 -1.07 -20.63 2.84
C ALA A 42 -2.15 -19.55 2.66
N TYR A 43 -1.83 -18.46 1.98
CA TYR A 43 -2.72 -17.29 1.83
C TYR A 43 -3.19 -17.09 0.39
N ASP A 44 -2.33 -17.40 -0.59
CA ASP A 44 -2.63 -17.35 -2.01
C ASP A 44 -3.36 -16.05 -2.43
N ALA A 45 -2.70 -14.92 -2.21
CA ALA A 45 -3.26 -13.61 -2.51
C ALA A 45 -3.60 -13.42 -3.99
N GLU A 46 -3.00 -14.21 -4.87
CA GLU A 46 -3.28 -14.19 -6.31
C GLU A 46 -4.73 -14.55 -6.62
N ARG A 47 -5.36 -15.44 -5.85
CA ARG A 47 -6.78 -15.78 -5.99
C ARG A 47 -7.73 -14.61 -5.74
N PHE A 48 -7.27 -13.57 -5.04
CA PHE A 48 -8.02 -12.34 -4.82
C PHE A 48 -7.72 -11.26 -5.86
N GLY A 49 -6.96 -11.59 -6.90
CA GLY A 49 -6.58 -10.65 -7.96
C GLY A 49 -5.40 -9.76 -7.59
N MET A 50 -4.60 -10.14 -6.60
CA MET A 50 -3.36 -9.45 -6.25
C MET A 50 -2.20 -10.19 -6.90
N LEU A 51 -1.54 -9.56 -7.86
CA LEU A 51 -0.41 -10.16 -8.59
C LEU A 51 0.84 -9.28 -8.44
N PRO A 52 1.94 -9.81 -7.85
CA PRO A 52 3.18 -9.04 -7.73
C PRO A 52 3.78 -8.83 -9.12
N MET A 53 4.07 -7.57 -9.46
CA MET A 53 4.59 -7.18 -10.77
C MET A 53 5.97 -6.56 -10.67
N GLY A 54 6.84 -6.95 -11.61
CA GLY A 54 8.17 -6.36 -11.76
C GLY A 54 8.17 -4.99 -12.46
N SER A 55 7.07 -4.61 -13.13
CA SER A 55 6.99 -3.36 -13.89
C SER A 55 6.20 -2.29 -13.14
N LEU A 56 6.86 -1.17 -12.83
CA LEU A 56 6.26 -0.02 -12.14
C LEU A 56 5.17 0.65 -12.98
N ARG A 57 5.27 0.59 -14.29
CA ARG A 57 4.31 1.20 -15.22
C ARG A 57 2.99 0.44 -15.35
N GLN A 58 2.91 -0.75 -14.78
CA GLN A 58 1.71 -1.58 -14.75
C GLN A 58 1.13 -1.68 -13.34
N SER A 59 1.85 -1.16 -12.34
CA SER A 59 1.49 -1.26 -10.93
C SER A 59 0.52 -0.15 -10.53
N ASN A 60 -0.50 -0.50 -9.75
CA ASN A 60 -1.52 0.43 -9.27
C ASN A 60 -1.52 0.60 -7.74
N ILE A 61 -0.78 -0.23 -7.01
CA ILE A 61 -0.64 -0.14 -5.55
C ILE A 61 0.84 -0.27 -5.17
N LEU A 62 1.36 0.66 -4.37
CA LEU A 62 2.71 0.61 -3.82
C LEU A 62 2.64 0.24 -2.35
N ILE A 63 3.21 -0.91 -2.00
CA ILE A 63 3.36 -1.33 -0.61
C ILE A 63 4.77 -0.97 -0.16
N ILE A 64 4.87 -0.14 0.89
CA ILE A 64 6.13 0.21 1.53
C ILE A 64 6.36 -0.79 2.66
N GLU A 65 7.27 -1.72 2.45
CA GLU A 65 7.46 -2.92 3.26
C GLU A 65 8.55 -2.71 4.33
N GLY A 66 8.36 -1.69 5.17
CA GLY A 66 9.21 -1.45 6.33
C GLY A 66 10.06 -0.19 6.26
N THR A 67 11.36 -0.31 6.48
CA THR A 67 12.27 0.82 6.70
C THR A 67 12.57 1.59 5.42
N ILE A 68 12.42 2.93 5.46
CA ILE A 68 12.88 3.84 4.41
C ILE A 68 14.04 4.66 4.95
N THR A 69 15.21 4.56 4.34
CA THR A 69 16.35 5.43 4.63
C THR A 69 16.32 6.69 3.77
N LEU A 70 17.07 7.72 4.14
CA LEU A 70 17.20 8.96 3.35
C LEU A 70 17.63 8.70 1.90
N LYS A 71 18.53 7.74 1.68
CA LYS A 71 18.93 7.33 0.32
C LYS A 71 17.77 6.66 -0.43
N MET A 72 17.06 5.78 0.25
CA MET A 72 15.95 5.05 -0.34
C MET A 72 14.73 5.94 -0.60
N ALA A 73 14.54 7.00 0.17
CA ALA A 73 13.42 7.92 0.00
C ALA A 73 13.35 8.54 -1.41
N LYS A 74 14.51 8.91 -1.97
CA LYS A 74 14.59 9.42 -3.36
C LYS A 74 14.16 8.37 -4.38
N PHE A 75 14.60 7.14 -4.19
CA PHE A 75 14.26 6.02 -5.06
C PHE A 75 12.78 5.64 -4.97
N VAL A 76 12.22 5.59 -3.77
CA VAL A 76 10.79 5.32 -3.55
C VAL A 76 9.92 6.41 -4.19
N LYS A 77 10.33 7.67 -4.13
CA LYS A 77 9.65 8.76 -4.82
C LYS A 77 9.69 8.60 -6.34
N TYR A 78 10.84 8.23 -6.87
CA TYR A 78 11.00 7.96 -8.31
C TYR A 78 10.14 6.77 -8.78
N ILE A 79 10.05 5.71 -7.98
CA ILE A 79 9.13 4.59 -8.23
C ILE A 79 7.68 5.07 -8.31
N TYR A 80 7.25 5.86 -7.32
CA TYR A 80 5.89 6.37 -7.27
C TYR A 80 5.54 7.26 -8.47
N GLU A 81 6.48 8.08 -8.93
CA GLU A 81 6.27 8.94 -10.09
C GLU A 81 6.09 8.16 -11.39
N GLN A 82 6.68 6.96 -11.52
CA GLN A 82 6.53 6.11 -12.70
C GLN A 82 5.22 5.32 -12.74
N MET A 83 4.52 5.20 -11.61
CA MET A 83 3.25 4.47 -11.55
C MET A 83 2.12 5.27 -12.20
N PRO A 84 1.27 4.62 -13.02
CA PRO A 84 0.10 5.27 -13.62
C PRO A 84 -0.97 5.58 -12.56
N GLU A 85 -1.84 6.55 -12.87
CA GLU A 85 -3.05 6.81 -12.09
C GLU A 85 -4.20 5.86 -12.53
N PRO A 86 -5.06 5.42 -11.61
CA PRO A 86 -5.06 5.68 -10.16
C PRO A 86 -4.04 4.81 -9.42
N LYS A 87 -3.29 5.40 -8.49
CA LYS A 87 -2.28 4.72 -7.68
C LYS A 87 -2.52 4.87 -6.19
N TYR A 88 -2.26 3.81 -5.45
CA TYR A 88 -2.46 3.75 -4.01
C TYR A 88 -1.14 3.44 -3.30
N VAL A 89 -0.96 4.02 -2.11
CA VAL A 89 0.23 3.79 -1.28
C VAL A 89 -0.20 3.24 0.07
N VAL A 90 0.38 2.11 0.44
CA VAL A 90 0.18 1.45 1.73
C VAL A 90 1.50 1.42 2.49
N ALA A 91 1.51 1.95 3.70
CA ALA A 91 2.67 1.85 4.59
C ALA A 91 2.48 0.66 5.54
N MET A 92 3.34 -0.34 5.39
CA MET A 92 3.31 -1.59 6.15
C MET A 92 4.41 -1.64 7.20
N GLY A 93 3.99 -1.90 8.42
CA GLY A 93 4.87 -2.07 9.57
C GLY A 93 5.20 -0.79 10.32
N ALA A 94 5.56 -0.94 11.60
CA ALA A 94 5.87 0.17 12.50
C ALA A 94 7.02 1.07 11.98
N CYS A 95 7.98 0.49 11.25
CA CYS A 95 9.10 1.21 10.65
C CYS A 95 8.62 2.17 9.56
N ALA A 96 7.76 1.73 8.64
CA ALA A 96 7.20 2.60 7.59
C ALA A 96 6.33 3.71 8.16
N ILE A 97 5.59 3.44 9.24
CA ILE A 97 4.63 4.39 9.85
C ILE A 97 5.35 5.50 10.61
N LYS A 98 6.18 5.17 11.59
CA LYS A 98 6.85 6.13 12.48
C LYS A 98 8.33 5.85 12.75
N GLY A 99 8.92 4.83 12.13
CA GLY A 99 10.30 4.42 12.39
C GLY A 99 10.44 3.18 13.25
N GLY A 100 9.41 2.77 13.98
CA GLY A 100 9.46 1.56 14.81
C GLY A 100 10.65 1.49 15.73
N VAL A 101 11.44 0.41 15.63
CA VAL A 101 12.68 0.17 16.39
C VAL A 101 13.77 1.22 16.10
N PHE A 102 13.70 1.86 14.90
CA PHE A 102 14.66 2.88 14.45
C PHE A 102 14.15 4.30 14.68
N TYR A 103 13.15 4.48 15.53
CA TYR A 103 12.63 5.79 15.87
C TYR A 103 13.75 6.68 16.45
N GLY A 104 13.86 7.92 15.94
CA GLY A 104 14.92 8.84 16.34
C GLY A 104 16.26 8.65 15.63
N SER A 105 16.39 7.63 14.77
CA SER A 105 17.60 7.47 13.95
C SER A 105 17.69 8.55 12.87
N TYR A 106 18.90 9.10 12.69
CA TYR A 106 19.16 10.15 11.70
C TYR A 106 18.99 9.72 10.23
N HIS A 107 18.99 8.43 9.96
CA HIS A 107 18.81 7.89 8.60
C HIS A 107 17.37 7.56 8.26
N MET A 108 16.50 7.45 9.26
CA MET A 108 15.15 6.94 9.07
C MET A 108 14.16 8.03 8.67
N VAL A 109 13.33 7.75 7.66
CA VAL A 109 12.26 8.65 7.22
C VAL A 109 10.93 7.90 7.21
N PRO A 110 9.89 8.39 7.94
CA PRO A 110 8.56 7.83 7.84
C PRO A 110 7.98 7.95 6.42
N ALA A 111 7.22 6.95 5.98
CA ALA A 111 6.62 6.94 4.62
C ALA A 111 5.77 8.17 4.32
N ALA A 112 5.01 8.66 5.31
CA ALA A 112 4.15 9.84 5.18
C ALA A 112 4.90 11.14 4.90
N LYS A 113 6.22 11.21 5.15
CA LYS A 113 7.05 12.36 4.78
C LYS A 113 7.54 12.31 3.34
N VAL A 114 7.50 11.12 2.73
CA VAL A 114 8.02 10.90 1.36
C VAL A 114 6.89 10.88 0.35
N LEU A 115 5.78 10.20 0.67
CA LEU A 115 4.66 9.96 -0.24
C LEU A 115 3.31 10.18 0.44
N PRO A 116 2.25 10.44 -0.34
CA PRO A 116 0.87 10.44 0.17
C PRO A 116 0.44 9.01 0.50
N VAL A 117 0.43 8.66 1.79
CA VAL A 117 0.01 7.34 2.25
C VAL A 117 -1.51 7.29 2.37
N HIS A 118 -2.14 6.28 1.78
CA HIS A 118 -3.59 6.08 1.78
C HIS A 118 -4.05 5.13 2.89
N ALA A 119 -3.22 4.13 3.23
CA ALA A 119 -3.53 3.17 4.27
C ALA A 119 -2.29 2.74 5.06
N TYR A 120 -2.52 2.32 6.30
CA TYR A 120 -1.48 1.86 7.22
C TYR A 120 -1.78 0.46 7.71
N VAL A 121 -0.76 -0.41 7.73
CA VAL A 121 -0.84 -1.75 8.33
C VAL A 121 0.12 -1.79 9.51
N SER A 122 -0.42 -1.86 10.73
CA SER A 122 0.37 -1.84 11.96
C SER A 122 0.89 -3.24 12.29
N GLY A 123 2.13 -3.34 12.73
CA GLY A 123 2.79 -4.58 13.16
C GLY A 123 4.31 -4.44 13.07
N CYS A 124 5.05 -5.42 13.61
CA CYS A 124 6.52 -5.44 13.53
C CYS A 124 7.07 -6.88 13.51
N PRO A 125 6.99 -7.57 12.37
CA PRO A 125 6.15 -7.31 11.19
C PRO A 125 4.66 -7.56 11.46
N PRO A 126 3.75 -6.98 10.65
CA PRO A 126 2.35 -7.37 10.69
C PRO A 126 2.16 -8.75 10.07
N THR A 127 1.20 -9.52 10.56
CA THR A 127 0.82 -10.78 9.93
C THR A 127 0.16 -10.55 8.57
N PRO A 128 0.16 -11.54 7.65
CA PRO A 128 -0.49 -11.42 6.35
C PRO A 128 -1.97 -11.06 6.43
N GLU A 129 -2.66 -11.46 7.51
CA GLU A 129 -4.05 -11.07 7.78
C GLU A 129 -4.19 -9.64 8.31
N GLY A 130 -3.08 -8.93 8.48
CA GLY A 130 -3.04 -7.58 9.00
C GLY A 130 -3.95 -6.64 8.21
N ARG A 131 -4.91 -6.01 8.90
CA ARG A 131 -5.90 -5.14 8.25
C ARG A 131 -5.35 -3.74 8.03
N PRO A 132 -5.41 -3.21 6.82
CA PRO A 132 -5.05 -1.83 6.56
C PRO A 132 -6.04 -0.88 7.26
N LYS A 133 -5.51 0.11 7.95
CA LYS A 133 -6.27 1.23 8.54
C LYS A 133 -6.21 2.41 7.60
N SER A 134 -7.33 3.07 7.34
CA SER A 134 -7.34 4.29 6.54
C SER A 134 -6.66 5.45 7.27
N ARG A 135 -6.20 6.46 6.53
CA ARG A 135 -5.51 7.63 7.07
C ARG A 135 -6.32 8.36 8.16
N ASP A 136 -7.64 8.33 8.04
CA ASP A 136 -8.57 9.02 8.94
C ASP A 136 -8.82 8.23 10.24
N GLU A 137 -8.45 6.96 10.28
CA GLU A 137 -8.51 6.12 11.47
C GLU A 137 -7.15 6.16 12.15
N GLY A 138 -6.97 7.04 13.14
CA GLY A 138 -5.75 7.13 13.94
C GLY A 138 -5.33 5.78 14.55
N PRO A 139 -4.12 5.67 15.13
CA PRO A 139 -3.60 4.41 15.67
C PRO A 139 -4.43 3.96 16.88
N GLY A 140 -5.53 3.25 16.65
CA GLY A 140 -6.43 2.78 17.72
C GLY A 140 -7.81 2.31 17.28
N ALA A 141 -8.23 2.55 16.04
CA ALA A 141 -9.56 2.11 15.60
C ALA A 141 -9.51 0.70 14.97
N ASP A 142 -10.12 -0.26 15.63
CA ASP A 142 -10.35 -1.61 15.11
C ASP A 142 -11.53 -1.58 14.13
N SER A 143 -11.24 -1.48 12.85
CA SER A 143 -12.28 -1.59 11.81
C SER A 143 -11.89 -2.59 10.72
N PRO A 144 -12.79 -3.55 10.40
CA PRO A 144 -12.56 -4.50 9.33
C PRO A 144 -12.52 -3.80 7.97
N CYS A 145 -11.83 -4.40 7.02
CA CYS A 145 -11.60 -4.03 5.64
C CYS A 145 -12.85 -3.46 4.91
N ARG A 146 -13.28 -2.28 5.35
CA ARG A 146 -14.42 -1.54 4.81
C ARG A 146 -13.91 -0.17 4.37
N LYS A 147 -13.82 0.03 3.10
CA LYS A 147 -13.47 1.26 2.38
C LYS A 147 -12.05 1.29 1.79
N LEU A 148 -11.84 0.47 0.77
CA LEU A 148 -11.18 0.94 -0.45
C LEU A 148 -12.26 1.64 -1.32
N SER A 149 -13.09 2.48 -0.71
CA SER A 149 -13.97 3.39 -1.41
C SER A 149 -13.23 4.71 -1.50
N GLY A 150 -12.88 5.09 -2.73
CA GLY A 150 -12.14 6.30 -3.01
C GLY A 150 -12.79 7.59 -2.47
N PRO A 151 -12.06 8.72 -2.58
CA PRO A 151 -12.50 9.98 -2.04
C PRO A 151 -13.86 10.35 -2.62
N SER A 152 -14.81 10.61 -1.73
CA SER A 152 -15.99 11.39 -2.08
C SER A 152 -15.51 12.80 -2.43
N THR A 153 -15.60 13.17 -3.69
CA THR A 153 -15.55 14.56 -4.14
C THR A 153 -16.62 15.36 -3.48
#